data_aabe857432164832a4cc68d0ebaf1fee
#
_entry.id   aabe857432164832a4cc68d0ebaf1fee
#
_cell.length_a   1.000
_cell.length_b   1.000
_cell.length_c   1.000
_cell.angle_alpha   90.00
_cell.angle_beta   90.00
_cell.angle_gamma   90.00
#
_symmetry.space_group_name_H-M   'P 1'
#
loop_
_entity.id
_entity.type
_entity.pdbx_description
1 polymer ?
#
loop_
_entity_poly.entity_id
_entity_poly.type
_entity_poly.pdbx_seq_one_letter_code
_entity_poly.pdbx_strand_id
1 'polypeptide(L)'
;MANYSRWDDTKNKRRAPTAEVQAEVKHDLALGQLIYDLRTGAGLSQRELAERMGTTQSVISRLEEGGGAKNRLDTLARVAEALGRHLIVSFPEKVPAKLKDAVQVA
;
A
#
# COMPACT_ATOMS: atom_id res chain seq x y z
N MET A 1 -9.37 14.73 -21.26
CA MET A 1 -9.03 14.39 -21.15
C MET A 1 -8.16 14.28 -21.20
N ALA A 2 -8.19 14.43 -21.42
CA ALA A 2 -7.33 14.58 -21.55
C ALA A 2 -6.34 13.98 -21.04
N ASN A 3 -6.26 13.42 -20.65
CA ASN A 3 -5.33 12.78 -20.11
C ASN A 3 -4.72 11.77 -20.83
N TYR A 4 -5.05 11.45 -21.98
CA TYR A 4 -4.56 10.34 -22.60
C TYR A 4 -3.28 10.49 -23.26
N SER A 5 -2.91 11.68 -23.71
CA SER A 5 -1.59 11.88 -24.23
C SER A 5 -0.58 11.62 -23.17
N ARG A 6 -0.93 11.90 -21.95
CA ARG A 6 -0.05 11.60 -20.86
C ARG A 6 0.20 10.12 -20.69
N TRP A 7 -0.81 9.32 -20.92
CA TRP A 7 -0.67 7.89 -20.93
C TRP A 7 0.28 7.43 -22.00
N ASP A 8 0.12 7.98 -23.20
CA ASP A 8 0.99 7.63 -24.28
C ASP A 8 2.43 7.98 -23.98
N ASP A 9 2.65 9.14 -23.42
CA ASP A 9 3.99 9.54 -23.03
C ASP A 9 4.58 8.55 -22.06
N THR A 10 3.82 8.12 -21.11
CA THR A 10 4.28 7.16 -20.13
C THR A 10 4.67 5.85 -20.76
N LYS A 11 3.83 5.38 -21.67
CA LYS A 11 4.10 4.09 -22.30
C LYS A 11 5.36 4.11 -23.13
N ASN A 12 5.67 5.25 -23.70
CA ASN A 12 6.82 5.30 -24.56
C ASN A 12 8.13 5.47 -23.84
N LYS A 13 8.10 5.68 -22.57
CA LYS A 13 9.32 5.94 -21.89
C LYS A 13 10.03 4.72 -21.45
N ARG A 14 11.26 4.62 -21.80
CA ARG A 14 12.10 3.53 -21.34
C ARG A 14 13.24 4.07 -20.53
N ARG A 15 13.12 5.28 -20.05
CA ARG A 15 14.18 5.91 -19.33
C ARG A 15 14.04 5.69 -17.85
N ALA A 16 14.97 6.21 -17.10
CA ALA A 16 14.97 6.09 -15.66
C ALA A 16 13.66 6.62 -15.09
N PRO A 17 13.22 6.10 -13.96
CA PRO A 17 11.98 6.56 -13.34
C PRO A 17 12.04 8.04 -13.01
N THR A 18 10.90 8.69 -13.14
CA THR A 18 10.76 10.08 -12.74
C THR A 18 10.70 10.16 -11.22
N ALA A 19 10.82 11.38 -10.70
CA ALA A 19 10.69 11.59 -9.27
C ALA A 19 9.32 11.12 -8.77
N GLU A 20 8.29 11.29 -9.58
CA GLU A 20 6.95 10.85 -9.19
C GLU A 20 6.87 9.35 -9.07
N VAL A 21 7.45 8.64 -10.03
CA VAL A 21 7.45 7.18 -9.99
C VAL A 21 8.24 6.69 -8.79
N GLN A 22 9.37 7.31 -8.52
CA GLN A 22 10.18 6.93 -7.37
C GLN A 22 9.43 7.15 -6.07
N ALA A 23 8.66 8.23 -5.98
CA ALA A 23 7.86 8.51 -4.80
C ALA A 23 6.78 7.46 -4.61
N GLU A 24 6.13 7.03 -5.68
CA GLU A 24 5.11 5.99 -5.61
C GLU A 24 5.69 4.67 -5.10
N VAL A 25 6.84 4.28 -5.62
CA VAL A 25 7.49 3.06 -5.18
C VAL A 25 7.82 3.13 -3.70
N LYS A 26 8.31 4.29 -3.24
CA LYS A 26 8.65 4.46 -1.85
C LYS A 26 7.41 4.35 -0.96
N HIS A 27 6.29 4.94 -1.38
CA HIS A 27 5.05 4.86 -0.62
C HIS A 27 4.52 3.43 -0.57
N ASP A 28 4.62 2.70 -1.67
CA ASP A 28 4.19 1.31 -1.71
C ASP A 28 5.00 0.45 -0.76
N LEU A 29 6.31 0.67 -0.70
CA LEU A 29 7.16 -0.06 0.22
C LEU A 29 6.85 0.28 1.67
N ALA A 30 6.59 1.55 1.96
CA ALA A 30 6.24 1.96 3.32
C ALA A 30 4.92 1.34 3.76
N LEU A 31 3.95 1.29 2.87
CA LEU A 31 2.67 0.68 3.18
C LEU A 31 2.81 -0.82 3.37
N GLY A 32 3.61 -1.46 2.51
CA GLY A 32 3.88 -2.90 2.65
C GLY A 32 4.55 -3.21 3.98
N GLN A 33 5.49 -2.37 4.40
CA GLN A 33 6.16 -2.55 5.68
C GLN A 33 5.18 -2.40 6.84
N LEU A 34 4.26 -1.45 6.73
CA LEU A 34 3.25 -1.29 7.76
C LEU A 34 2.38 -2.54 7.87
N ILE A 35 1.95 -3.10 6.75
CA ILE A 35 1.15 -4.31 6.76
C ILE A 35 1.93 -5.45 7.41
N TYR A 36 3.21 -5.59 7.06
CA TYR A 36 4.07 -6.60 7.65
C TYR A 36 4.15 -6.44 9.17
N ASP A 37 4.39 -5.20 9.61
CA ASP A 37 4.54 -4.93 11.04
C ASP A 37 3.25 -5.22 11.79
N LEU A 38 2.12 -4.82 11.24
CA LEU A 38 0.83 -5.07 11.90
C LEU A 38 0.51 -6.56 11.93
N ARG A 39 0.82 -7.27 10.85
CA ARG A 39 0.58 -8.71 10.80
C ARG A 39 1.44 -9.45 11.82
N THR A 40 2.72 -9.17 11.81
CA THR A 40 3.64 -9.88 12.73
C THR A 40 3.37 -9.48 14.18
N GLY A 41 3.00 -8.22 14.40
CA GLY A 41 2.61 -7.78 15.73
C GLY A 41 1.37 -8.48 16.25
N ALA A 42 0.51 -8.93 15.36
CA ALA A 42 -0.69 -9.68 15.72
C ALA A 42 -0.40 -11.18 15.84
N GLY A 43 0.82 -11.60 15.57
CA GLY A 43 1.18 -13.01 15.68
C GLY A 43 0.68 -13.87 14.53
N LEU A 44 0.39 -13.27 13.39
CA LEU A 44 -0.17 -13.98 12.26
C LEU A 44 0.88 -14.24 11.19
N SER A 45 0.82 -15.43 10.57
CA SER A 45 1.62 -15.69 9.37
C SER A 45 0.93 -15.07 8.18
N GLN A 46 1.65 -14.97 7.07
CA GLN A 46 1.02 -14.50 5.83
C GLN A 46 -0.15 -15.40 5.43
N ARG A 47 0.00 -16.68 5.63
CA ARG A 47 -1.05 -17.63 5.29
C ARG A 47 -2.28 -17.42 6.16
N GLU A 48 -2.07 -17.20 7.46
CA GLU A 48 -3.18 -16.98 8.36
C GLU A 48 -3.92 -15.69 8.03
N LEU A 49 -3.20 -14.63 7.70
CA LEU A 49 -3.85 -13.41 7.29
C LEU A 49 -4.62 -13.60 6.00
N ALA A 50 -4.04 -14.32 5.04
CA ALA A 50 -4.71 -14.61 3.79
C ALA A 50 -6.01 -15.36 4.02
N GLU A 51 -6.00 -16.33 4.92
CA GLU A 51 -7.19 -17.09 5.24
C GLU A 51 -8.27 -16.18 5.82
N ARG A 52 -7.89 -15.30 6.70
CA ARG A 52 -8.86 -14.37 7.28
C ARG A 52 -9.47 -13.43 6.26
N MET A 53 -8.70 -13.08 5.24
CA MET A 53 -9.17 -12.20 4.19
C MET A 53 -9.87 -12.93 3.05
N GLY A 54 -9.84 -14.26 3.05
CA GLY A 54 -10.40 -15.02 1.95
C GLY A 54 -9.59 -14.89 0.68
N THR A 55 -8.29 -14.77 0.81
CA THR A 55 -7.40 -14.61 -0.34
C THR A 55 -6.23 -15.59 -0.20
N THR A 56 -5.19 -15.41 -0.99
CA THR A 56 -4.05 -16.32 -1.01
C THR A 56 -2.82 -15.69 -0.37
N GLN A 57 -1.91 -16.54 0.09
CA GLN A 57 -0.66 -16.06 0.66
C GLN A 57 0.13 -15.22 -0.35
N SER A 58 0.05 -15.56 -1.62
CA SER A 58 0.75 -14.80 -2.65
C SER A 58 0.31 -13.34 -2.68
N VAL A 59 -0.97 -13.11 -2.47
CA VAL A 59 -1.49 -11.74 -2.45
C VAL A 59 -0.90 -10.98 -1.27
N ILE A 60 -0.88 -11.61 -0.10
CA ILE A 60 -0.33 -10.96 1.09
C ILE A 60 1.17 -10.69 0.90
N SER A 61 1.89 -11.66 0.38
CA SER A 61 3.32 -11.49 0.14
C SER A 61 3.57 -10.30 -0.77
N ARG A 62 2.76 -10.17 -1.82
CA ARG A 62 2.92 -9.08 -2.76
C ARG A 62 2.59 -7.74 -2.13
N LEU A 63 1.57 -7.68 -1.30
CA LEU A 63 1.22 -6.45 -0.61
C LEU A 63 2.36 -5.99 0.29
N GLU A 64 2.98 -6.93 0.99
CA GLU A 64 4.05 -6.59 1.93
C GLU A 64 5.34 -6.21 1.21
N GLU A 65 5.53 -6.70 -0.01
CA GLU A 65 6.69 -6.34 -0.79
C GLU A 65 6.52 -5.02 -1.53
N GLY A 66 5.37 -4.42 -1.42
CA GLY A 66 5.14 -3.16 -2.10
C GLY A 66 4.79 -3.30 -3.56
N GLY A 67 4.68 -4.54 -4.04
CA GLY A 67 4.37 -4.77 -5.43
C GLY A 67 2.89 -4.86 -5.70
N GLY A 68 2.13 -4.68 -4.70
CA GLY A 68 0.72 -4.79 -4.82
C GLY A 68 0.11 -3.64 -5.52
N ALA A 69 0.84 -2.96 -6.19
CA ALA A 69 0.49 -1.91 -6.98
C ALA A 69 -0.89 -1.43 -6.94
N LYS A 70 -1.73 -1.74 -6.53
CA LYS A 70 -3.04 -1.24 -6.55
C LYS A 70 -3.53 -1.34 -5.15
N ASN A 71 -2.82 -0.62 -4.28
CA ASN A 71 -3.25 -0.55 -2.92
C ASN A 71 -4.55 0.22 -2.88
N ARG A 72 -5.62 -0.45 -3.24
CA ARG A 72 -6.93 0.14 -3.26
C ARG A 72 -7.46 0.21 -1.83
N LEU A 73 -8.27 1.21 -1.59
CA LEU A 73 -8.83 1.41 -0.27
C LEU A 73 -9.64 0.20 0.20
N ASP A 74 -10.36 -0.44 -0.72
CA ASP A 74 -11.14 -1.61 -0.33
C ASP A 74 -10.24 -2.76 0.12
N THR A 75 -9.11 -2.95 -0.55
CA THR A 75 -8.16 -3.99 -0.14
C THR A 75 -7.55 -3.67 1.21
N LEU A 76 -7.16 -2.41 1.42
CA LEU A 76 -6.59 -2.00 2.69
C LEU A 76 -7.60 -2.11 3.82
N ALA A 77 -8.86 -1.81 3.54
CA ALA A 77 -9.91 -1.96 4.54
C ALA A 77 -10.06 -3.43 4.94
N ARG A 78 -9.94 -4.35 3.97
CA ARG A 78 -10.02 -5.78 4.28
C ARG A 78 -8.83 -6.24 5.12
N VAL A 79 -7.64 -5.72 4.83
CA VAL A 79 -6.47 -6.02 5.66
C VAL A 79 -6.73 -5.55 7.08
N ALA A 80 -7.19 -4.32 7.24
CA ALA A 80 -7.45 -3.76 8.56
C ALA A 80 -8.46 -4.61 9.31
N GLU A 81 -9.55 -4.96 8.65
CA GLU A 81 -10.60 -5.76 9.27
C GLU A 81 -10.08 -7.11 9.72
N ALA A 82 -9.29 -7.76 8.88
CA ALA A 82 -8.72 -9.07 9.20
C ALA A 82 -7.76 -8.99 10.39
N LEU A 83 -7.17 -7.82 10.61
CA LEU A 83 -6.25 -7.61 11.73
C LEU A 83 -6.96 -7.05 12.97
N GLY A 84 -8.27 -6.88 12.91
CA GLY A 84 -9.01 -6.31 14.02
C GLY A 84 -8.77 -4.84 14.19
N ARG A 85 -8.43 -4.15 13.12
CA ARG A 85 -8.13 -2.72 13.15
C ARG A 85 -9.05 -1.96 12.22
N HIS A 86 -8.84 -0.67 12.12
CA HIS A 86 -9.65 0.20 11.28
C HIS A 86 -8.77 0.94 10.29
N LEU A 87 -9.28 1.14 9.09
CA LEU A 87 -8.62 1.97 8.10
C LEU A 87 -9.20 3.38 8.22
N ILE A 88 -8.33 4.35 8.38
CA ILE A 88 -8.74 5.74 8.47
C ILE A 88 -7.97 6.53 7.42
N VAL A 89 -8.67 7.34 6.66
CA VAL A 89 -8.06 8.23 5.68
C VAL A 89 -8.29 9.66 6.14
N SER A 90 -7.23 10.45 6.17
CA SER A 90 -7.37 11.84 6.61
C SER A 90 -6.51 12.75 5.74
N PHE A 91 -6.90 14.01 5.67
CA PHE A 91 -6.18 15.01 4.88
C PHE A 91 -5.84 16.20 5.77
N PRO A 92 -4.90 16.02 6.69
CA PRO A 92 -4.55 17.12 7.60
C PRO A 92 -3.75 18.19 6.86
N GLU A 93 -3.85 19.42 7.33
CA GLU A 93 -3.08 20.51 6.74
C GLU A 93 -1.59 20.33 7.00
N LYS A 94 -1.24 19.74 8.11
CA LYS A 94 0.15 19.50 8.45
C LYS A 94 0.32 18.04 8.85
N VAL A 95 1.45 17.48 8.48
CA VAL A 95 1.75 16.11 8.85
C VAL A 95 2.03 16.07 10.35
N PRO A 96 1.38 15.18 11.09
CA PRO A 96 1.67 15.02 12.51
C PRO A 96 3.14 14.66 12.73
N ALA A 97 3.71 15.14 13.82
CA ALA A 97 5.09 14.87 14.13
C ALA A 97 5.36 13.37 14.30
N LYS A 98 4.38 12.65 14.79
CA LYS A 98 4.50 11.22 14.97
C LYS A 98 3.32 10.52 14.32
N LEU A 99 3.63 9.53 13.52
CA LEU A 99 2.62 8.68 12.92
C LEU A 99 2.79 7.29 13.52
N LYS A 100 1.75 6.82 14.17
CA LYS A 100 1.77 5.48 14.73
C LYS A 100 0.86 4.59 13.90
N ASP A 101 1.40 3.46 13.44
CA ASP A 101 0.65 2.51 12.62
C ASP A 101 0.00 3.23 11.43
N ALA A 102 0.78 4.10 10.80
CA ALA A 102 0.27 4.94 9.73
C ALA A 102 1.36 5.24 8.73
N VAL A 103 0.97 5.62 7.52
CA VAL A 103 1.90 5.95 6.46
C VAL A 103 1.43 7.22 5.78
N GLN A 104 2.36 8.13 5.54
CA GLN A 104 2.09 9.32 4.76
C GLN A 104 2.30 8.97 3.28
N VAL A 105 1.28 9.14 2.48
CA VAL A 105 1.38 8.81 1.05
C VAL A 105 1.36 10.03 0.15
N ALA A 106 1.22 11.20 0.71
CA ALA A 106 1.27 12.41 -0.10
C ALA A 106 1.75 13.60 0.72
#